data_59ed0d7007dd4739daa818586d824a00
#
_entry.id   59ed0d7007dd4739daa818586d824a00
#
_cell.length_a   1.000
_cell.length_b   1.000
_cell.length_c   1.000
_cell.angle_alpha   90.00
_cell.angle_beta   90.00
_cell.angle_gamma   90.00
#
_symmetry.space_group_name_H-M   'P 1'
#
loop_
_entity.id
_entity.type
_entity.pdbx_description
1 polymer ?
#
loop_
_entity_poly.entity_id
_entity_poly.type
_entity_poly.pdbx_seq_one_letter_code
_entity_poly.pdbx_strand_id
1 'polypeptide(L)'
;MLKPTALNHVALTVADMDKTLHFYQVLGLELLRTSGPDAEGVRSAVLKVGQQEINVFHKAGLAAIDQEDRTGMHHFCVDMDAGSIDGLLADLQQGGVSIYRGPVERRDGTSVFVYDPDGVRVELRVDRRQA
;
A
#
# COMPACT_ATOMS: atom_id res chain seq x y z
N MET A 1 17.94 -8.18 -26.68
CA MET A 1 16.98 -8.84 -25.76
C MET A 1 16.58 -7.88 -24.64
N LEU A 2 15.32 -7.85 -24.31
CA LEU A 2 14.83 -7.01 -23.20
C LEU A 2 15.27 -7.60 -21.87
N LYS A 3 15.67 -6.74 -20.92
CA LYS A 3 16.14 -7.15 -19.58
C LYS A 3 15.53 -6.27 -18.49
N PRO A 4 14.33 -6.60 -18.02
CA PRO A 4 13.80 -5.90 -16.85
C PRO A 4 14.71 -6.14 -15.64
N THR A 5 14.89 -5.12 -14.80
CA THR A 5 15.79 -5.23 -13.64
C THR A 5 15.06 -5.12 -12.30
N ALA A 6 13.94 -4.40 -12.25
CA ALA A 6 13.19 -4.21 -11.02
C ALA A 6 11.81 -3.64 -11.32
N LEU A 7 10.90 -3.79 -10.36
CA LEU A 7 9.69 -3.00 -10.31
C LEU A 7 10.05 -1.70 -9.59
N ASN A 8 9.94 -0.56 -10.28
CA ASN A 8 10.39 0.74 -9.76
C ASN A 8 9.39 1.35 -8.79
N HIS A 9 8.13 1.44 -9.22
CA HIS A 9 7.07 2.02 -8.39
C HIS A 9 5.70 1.47 -8.80
N VAL A 10 4.74 1.68 -7.91
CA VAL A 10 3.32 1.47 -8.15
C VAL A 10 2.65 2.84 -8.10
N ALA A 11 1.69 3.09 -8.97
CA ALA A 11 0.94 4.35 -8.98
C ALA A 11 -0.53 4.08 -8.62
N LEU A 12 -1.07 4.88 -7.70
CA LEU A 12 -2.45 4.80 -7.24
C LEU A 12 -3.17 6.10 -7.57
N THR A 13 -4.38 5.98 -8.09
CA THR A 13 -5.31 7.11 -8.21
C THR A 13 -6.28 7.03 -7.06
N VAL A 14 -6.43 8.11 -6.29
CA VAL A 14 -7.13 8.10 -5.00
C VAL A 14 -8.23 9.15 -4.94
N ALA A 15 -9.27 8.85 -4.15
CA ALA A 15 -10.41 9.74 -3.98
C ALA A 15 -10.13 10.85 -2.96
N ASP A 16 -9.29 10.60 -1.96
CA ASP A 16 -8.97 11.55 -0.89
C ASP A 16 -7.49 11.44 -0.54
N MET A 17 -6.71 12.46 -0.92
CA MET A 17 -5.26 12.46 -0.73
C MET A 17 -4.89 12.34 0.75
N ASP A 18 -5.55 13.10 1.61
CA ASP A 18 -5.19 13.14 3.04
C ASP A 18 -5.47 11.80 3.72
N LYS A 19 -6.59 11.16 3.42
CA LYS A 19 -6.91 9.83 3.97
C LYS A 19 -5.92 8.78 3.49
N THR A 20 -5.56 8.82 2.21
CA THR A 20 -4.62 7.86 1.64
C THR A 20 -3.23 8.03 2.25
N LEU A 21 -2.73 9.26 2.35
CA LEU A 21 -1.42 9.51 2.95
C LEU A 21 -1.40 9.10 4.42
N HIS A 22 -2.47 9.41 5.17
CA HIS A 22 -2.57 8.99 6.57
C HIS A 22 -2.49 7.47 6.70
N PHE A 23 -3.25 6.73 5.87
CA PHE A 23 -3.27 5.27 5.90
C PHE A 23 -1.87 4.69 5.68
N TYR A 24 -1.19 5.10 4.61
CA TYR A 24 0.12 4.54 4.29
C TYR A 24 1.20 4.98 5.29
N GLN A 25 1.09 6.17 5.86
CA GLN A 25 2.00 6.61 6.93
C GLN A 25 1.78 5.80 8.22
N VAL A 26 0.56 5.41 8.53
CA VAL A 26 0.27 4.48 9.65
C VAL A 26 0.94 3.13 9.40
N LEU A 27 1.00 2.67 8.15
CA LEU A 27 1.74 1.45 7.80
C LEU A 27 3.26 1.63 7.86
N GLY A 28 3.75 2.83 8.07
CA GLY A 28 5.18 3.11 8.21
C GLY A 28 5.86 3.64 6.95
N LEU A 29 5.11 3.92 5.88
CA LEU A 29 5.68 4.50 4.69
C LEU A 29 6.04 5.97 4.93
N GLU A 30 7.18 6.39 4.37
CA GLU A 30 7.66 7.77 4.49
C GLU A 30 7.13 8.62 3.34
N LEU A 31 6.51 9.76 3.66
CA LEU A 31 6.13 10.74 2.66
C LEU A 31 7.36 11.53 2.23
N LEU A 32 7.74 11.40 0.95
CA LEU A 32 8.91 12.10 0.42
C LEU A 32 8.59 13.49 -0.07
N ARG A 33 7.47 13.67 -0.78
CA ARG A 33 7.07 14.97 -1.32
C ARG A 33 5.62 14.97 -1.76
N THR A 34 5.07 16.16 -1.86
CA THR A 34 3.75 16.41 -2.44
C THR A 34 3.88 17.50 -3.50
N SER A 35 2.96 17.53 -4.45
CA SER A 35 2.96 18.48 -5.54
C SER A 35 1.53 18.80 -5.97
N GLY A 36 1.33 20.00 -6.49
CA GLY A 36 0.05 20.41 -7.06
C GLY A 36 -0.85 21.14 -6.06
N PRO A 37 -2.13 21.39 -6.44
CA PRO A 37 -2.70 20.96 -7.72
C PRO A 37 -2.05 21.65 -8.92
N ASP A 38 -1.97 20.91 -10.03
CA ASP A 38 -1.50 21.46 -11.30
C ASP A 38 -2.65 22.21 -12.03
N ALA A 39 -2.40 22.62 -13.29
CA ALA A 39 -3.39 23.35 -14.09
C ALA A 39 -4.67 22.55 -14.31
N GLU A 40 -4.62 21.22 -14.24
CA GLU A 40 -5.76 20.32 -14.43
C GLU A 40 -6.39 19.89 -13.08
N GLY A 41 -5.90 20.43 -11.98
CA GLY A 41 -6.39 20.10 -10.64
C GLY A 41 -5.85 18.80 -10.07
N VAL A 42 -4.77 18.26 -10.63
CA VAL A 42 -4.17 17.01 -10.16
C VAL A 42 -3.17 17.31 -9.04
N ARG A 43 -3.38 16.67 -7.90
CA ARG A 43 -2.42 16.63 -6.78
C ARG A 43 -1.67 15.32 -6.83
N SER A 44 -0.42 15.33 -6.41
CA SER A 44 0.39 14.12 -6.36
C SER A 44 1.21 14.05 -5.09
N ALA A 45 1.60 12.82 -4.73
CA ALA A 45 2.48 12.56 -3.61
C ALA A 45 3.34 11.34 -3.91
N VAL A 46 4.48 11.24 -3.26
CA VAL A 46 5.37 10.09 -3.38
C VAL A 46 5.67 9.56 -1.99
N LEU A 47 5.41 8.28 -1.80
CA LEU A 47 5.70 7.54 -0.57
C LEU A 47 6.84 6.56 -0.83
N LYS A 48 7.72 6.43 0.15
CA LYS A 48 8.89 5.53 0.05
C LYS A 48 8.61 4.20 0.73
N VAL A 49 8.95 3.12 0.06
CA VAL A 49 8.90 1.74 0.57
C VAL A 49 10.26 1.09 0.28
N GLY A 50 11.16 1.07 1.27
CA GLY A 50 12.52 0.55 1.03
C GLY A 50 13.21 1.29 -0.09
N GLN A 51 13.55 0.60 -1.19
CA GLN A 51 14.18 1.19 -2.36
C GLN A 51 13.18 1.58 -3.46
N GLN A 52 11.90 1.43 -3.20
CA GLN A 52 10.83 1.63 -4.17
C GLN A 52 9.89 2.73 -3.71
N GLU A 53 8.93 3.08 -4.56
CA GLU A 53 8.01 4.17 -4.30
C GLU A 53 6.58 3.78 -4.62
N ILE A 54 5.64 4.40 -3.91
CA ILE A 54 4.24 4.44 -4.31
C ILE A 54 3.93 5.88 -4.67
N ASN A 55 3.52 6.10 -5.94
CA ASN A 55 3.10 7.40 -6.42
C ASN A 55 1.59 7.51 -6.29
N VAL A 56 1.11 8.60 -5.72
CA VAL A 56 -0.31 8.80 -5.44
C VAL A 56 -0.79 10.03 -6.21
N PHE A 57 -1.91 9.87 -6.93
CA PHE A 57 -2.51 10.95 -7.71
C PHE A 57 -3.95 11.15 -7.29
N HIS A 58 -4.35 12.40 -7.12
CA HIS A 58 -5.73 12.76 -6.78
C HIS A 58 -6.26 13.79 -7.77
N LYS A 59 -7.49 13.56 -8.22
CA LYS A 59 -8.29 14.52 -9.00
C LYS A 59 -9.73 14.41 -8.49
N ALA A 60 -10.39 15.55 -8.35
CA ALA A 60 -11.78 15.57 -7.86
C ALA A 60 -12.72 14.79 -8.80
N GLY A 61 -13.71 14.13 -8.24
CA GLY A 61 -14.77 13.46 -8.98
C GLY A 61 -14.45 12.06 -9.47
N LEU A 62 -13.35 11.45 -9.00
CA LEU A 62 -13.02 10.08 -9.38
C LEU A 62 -13.93 9.08 -8.64
N ALA A 63 -14.38 8.06 -9.37
CA ALA A 63 -15.19 7.00 -8.80
C ALA A 63 -14.33 6.05 -7.96
N ALA A 64 -14.89 5.55 -6.85
CA ALA A 64 -14.27 4.51 -6.05
C ALA A 64 -14.23 3.18 -6.80
N ILE A 65 -13.37 2.26 -6.34
CA ILE A 65 -13.38 0.88 -6.80
C ILE A 65 -14.67 0.24 -6.32
N ASP A 66 -15.50 -0.23 -7.26
CA ASP A 66 -16.83 -0.76 -6.97
C ASP A 66 -16.93 -2.28 -7.04
N GLN A 67 -15.86 -2.95 -7.47
CA GLN A 67 -15.86 -4.41 -7.65
C GLN A 67 -14.56 -5.00 -7.12
N GLU A 68 -14.68 -6.04 -6.28
CA GLU A 68 -13.50 -6.78 -5.80
C GLU A 68 -12.94 -7.69 -6.88
N ASP A 69 -13.83 -8.37 -7.65
CA ASP A 69 -13.43 -9.34 -8.67
C ASP A 69 -13.51 -8.68 -10.05
N ARG A 70 -12.41 -8.09 -10.45
CA ARG A 70 -12.26 -7.42 -11.74
C ARG A 70 -10.92 -7.77 -12.35
N THR A 71 -10.82 -7.63 -13.65
CA THR A 71 -9.53 -7.76 -14.32
C THR A 71 -8.61 -6.61 -13.95
N GLY A 72 -7.32 -6.86 -13.98
CA GLY A 72 -6.29 -5.88 -13.63
C GLY A 72 -5.48 -6.33 -12.43
N MET A 73 -4.86 -5.39 -11.77
CA MET A 73 -4.07 -5.68 -10.57
C MET A 73 -4.97 -6.16 -9.45
N HIS A 74 -4.65 -7.32 -8.87
CA HIS A 74 -5.39 -7.88 -7.73
C HIS A 74 -4.97 -7.22 -6.42
N HIS A 75 -3.67 -7.12 -6.19
CA HIS A 75 -3.08 -6.50 -5.00
C HIS A 75 -1.60 -6.23 -5.24
N PHE A 76 -0.99 -5.51 -4.33
CA PHE A 76 0.46 -5.47 -4.23
C PHE A 76 0.89 -5.86 -2.81
N CYS A 77 2.13 -6.31 -2.68
CA CYS A 77 2.66 -6.82 -1.42
C CYS A 77 3.84 -5.96 -0.95
N VAL A 78 3.82 -5.64 0.34
CA VAL A 78 4.88 -4.90 1.02
C VAL A 78 5.50 -5.82 2.07
N ASP A 79 6.82 -5.95 2.05
CA ASP A 79 7.55 -6.63 3.11
C ASP A 79 7.68 -5.70 4.31
N MET A 80 7.30 -6.20 5.48
CA MET A 80 7.30 -5.44 6.72
C MET A 80 8.40 -5.96 7.65
N ASP A 81 9.19 -5.07 8.18
CA ASP A 81 10.18 -5.38 9.21
C ASP A 81 9.52 -5.19 10.59
N ALA A 82 8.74 -6.18 11.00
CA ALA A 82 7.96 -6.12 12.24
C ALA A 82 8.50 -7.06 13.33
N GLY A 83 9.61 -7.74 13.06
CA GLY A 83 10.20 -8.73 13.97
C GLY A 83 9.45 -10.05 14.01
N SER A 84 8.12 -10.02 13.92
CA SER A 84 7.26 -11.22 13.92
C SER A 84 5.89 -10.87 13.37
N ILE A 85 5.12 -11.91 13.00
CA ILE A 85 3.73 -11.70 12.61
C ILE A 85 2.90 -11.15 13.78
N ASP A 86 3.15 -11.61 15.00
CA ASP A 86 2.42 -11.10 16.17
C ASP A 86 2.69 -9.62 16.39
N GLY A 87 3.92 -9.18 16.20
CA GLY A 87 4.29 -7.77 16.26
C GLY A 87 3.54 -6.94 15.21
N LEU A 88 3.46 -7.44 13.97
CA LEU A 88 2.72 -6.78 12.91
C LEU A 88 1.23 -6.67 13.26
N LEU A 89 0.62 -7.75 13.75
CA LEU A 89 -0.79 -7.74 14.15
C LEU A 89 -1.07 -6.70 15.23
N ALA A 90 -0.19 -6.62 16.24
CA ALA A 90 -0.33 -5.65 17.32
C ALA A 90 -0.22 -4.21 16.80
N ASP A 91 0.74 -3.94 15.92
CA ASP A 91 0.95 -2.62 15.35
C ASP A 91 -0.23 -2.19 14.48
N LEU A 92 -0.79 -3.11 13.69
CA LEU A 92 -1.98 -2.82 12.87
C LEU A 92 -3.19 -2.49 13.74
N GLN A 93 -3.40 -3.27 14.81
CA GLN A 93 -4.49 -3.01 15.76
C GLN A 93 -4.33 -1.64 16.42
N GLN A 94 -3.14 -1.32 16.86
CA GLN A 94 -2.84 -0.03 17.48
C GLN A 94 -3.05 1.12 16.52
N GLY A 95 -2.71 0.93 15.24
CA GLY A 95 -2.90 1.92 14.19
C GLY A 95 -4.35 2.02 13.66
N GLY A 96 -5.25 1.17 14.15
CA GLY A 96 -6.64 1.17 13.71
C GLY A 96 -6.85 0.58 12.31
N VAL A 97 -5.92 -0.26 11.85
CA VAL A 97 -6.00 -0.88 10.53
C VAL A 97 -6.65 -2.25 10.66
N SER A 98 -7.74 -2.47 9.94
CA SER A 98 -8.48 -3.74 9.96
C SER A 98 -7.91 -4.71 8.94
N ILE A 99 -7.76 -5.97 9.35
CA ILE A 99 -7.32 -7.06 8.50
C ILE A 99 -8.57 -7.74 7.94
N TYR A 100 -8.65 -7.91 6.62
CA TYR A 100 -9.77 -8.63 6.03
C TYR A 100 -9.44 -10.08 5.71
N ARG A 101 -8.15 -10.44 5.67
CA ARG A 101 -7.73 -11.82 5.43
C ARG A 101 -6.39 -12.08 6.11
N GLY A 102 -6.25 -13.25 6.70
CA GLY A 102 -5.01 -13.74 7.30
C GLY A 102 -5.03 -13.72 8.82
N PRO A 103 -3.94 -14.14 9.45
CA PRO A 103 -2.65 -14.50 8.84
C PRO A 103 -2.73 -15.70 7.92
N VAL A 104 -1.99 -15.63 6.80
CA VAL A 104 -1.85 -16.71 5.82
C VAL A 104 -0.38 -17.11 5.73
N GLU A 105 -0.11 -18.39 5.93
CA GLU A 105 1.24 -18.92 5.78
C GLU A 105 1.62 -18.96 4.31
N ARG A 106 2.79 -18.42 3.99
CA ARG A 106 3.41 -18.48 2.68
C ARG A 106 4.67 -19.33 2.77
N ARG A 107 5.23 -19.71 1.61
CA ARG A 107 6.45 -20.52 1.56
C ARG A 107 7.59 -19.83 2.32
N ASP A 108 7.71 -18.52 2.23
CA ASP A 108 8.85 -17.76 2.75
C ASP A 108 8.45 -16.68 3.77
N GLY A 109 7.23 -16.72 4.26
CA GLY A 109 6.77 -15.75 5.26
C GLY A 109 5.31 -15.93 5.60
N THR A 110 4.78 -14.99 6.38
CA THR A 110 3.38 -14.95 6.80
C THR A 110 2.79 -13.61 6.40
N SER A 111 1.59 -13.62 5.82
CA SER A 111 0.96 -12.42 5.30
C SER A 111 -0.39 -12.14 5.93
N VAL A 112 -0.72 -10.86 6.01
CA VAL A 112 -2.07 -10.37 6.26
C VAL A 112 -2.46 -9.42 5.12
N PHE A 113 -3.77 -9.24 4.94
CA PHE A 113 -4.31 -8.39 3.86
C PHE A 113 -5.20 -7.32 4.46
N VAL A 114 -5.00 -6.10 4.01
CA VAL A 114 -5.77 -4.93 4.42
C VAL A 114 -6.29 -4.20 3.18
N TYR A 115 -7.35 -3.40 3.34
CA TYR A 115 -7.81 -2.47 2.31
C TYR A 115 -7.29 -1.07 2.62
N ASP A 116 -6.82 -0.38 1.59
CA ASP A 116 -6.57 1.05 1.73
C ASP A 116 -7.91 1.83 1.70
N PRO A 117 -7.91 3.16 1.88
CA PRO A 117 -9.16 3.93 1.91
C PRO A 117 -10.02 3.84 0.64
N ASP A 118 -9.42 3.51 -0.49
CA ASP A 118 -10.13 3.36 -1.77
C ASP A 118 -10.51 1.91 -2.09
N GLY A 119 -10.22 0.97 -1.19
CA GLY A 119 -10.49 -0.45 -1.41
C GLY A 119 -9.39 -1.19 -2.17
N VAL A 120 -8.21 -0.61 -2.31
CA VAL A 120 -7.06 -1.30 -2.88
C VAL A 120 -6.60 -2.37 -1.89
N ARG A 121 -6.41 -3.59 -2.38
CA ARG A 121 -5.91 -4.70 -1.57
C ARG A 121 -4.40 -4.57 -1.39
N VAL A 122 -3.96 -4.56 -0.15
CA VAL A 122 -2.55 -4.48 0.22
C VAL A 122 -2.20 -5.71 1.05
N GLU A 123 -1.22 -6.48 0.57
CA GLU A 123 -0.65 -7.60 1.33
C GLU A 123 0.53 -7.09 2.12
N LEU A 124 0.58 -7.41 3.41
CA LEU A 124 1.69 -7.08 4.30
C LEU A 124 2.34 -8.40 4.72
N ARG A 125 3.60 -8.59 4.39
CA ARG A 125 4.30 -9.85 4.61
C ARG A 125 5.45 -9.68 5.59
N VAL A 126 5.53 -10.58 6.55
CA VAL A 126 6.71 -10.73 7.41
C VAL A 126 7.50 -11.93 6.91
N ASP A 127 8.75 -11.69 6.54
CA ASP A 127 9.63 -12.73 6.04
C ASP A 127 9.90 -13.76 7.15
N ARG A 128 9.93 -15.04 6.80
CA ARG A 128 10.16 -16.13 7.74
C ARG A 128 11.47 -15.99 8.51
N ARG A 129 12.47 -15.36 7.90
CA ARG A 129 13.77 -15.14 8.54
C ARG A 129 13.71 -14.15 9.70
N GLN A 130 12.60 -13.40 9.83
CA GLN A 130 12.38 -12.45 10.93
C GLN A 130 11.56 -13.08 12.08
N ALA A 131 11.02 -14.24 11.88
CA ALA A 131 10.12 -14.87 12.85
C ALA A 131 10.87 -15.37 14.08
#